data_b79a586c69ea900d865aad79eeba7cc6
#
_entry.id   b79a586c69ea900d865aad79eeba7cc6
#
_cell.length_a   1.000
_cell.length_b   1.000
_cell.length_c   1.000
_cell.angle_alpha   90.00
_cell.angle_beta   90.00
_cell.angle_gamma   90.00
#
_symmetry.space_group_name_H-M   'P 1'
#
loop_
_entity.id
_entity.type
_entity.pdbx_description
1 polymer ?
#
loop_
_entity_poly.entity_id
_entity_poly.type
_entity_poly.pdbx_seq_one_letter_code
_entity_poly.pdbx_strand_id
1 'polypeptide(L)'
;MDKEELETQKEELINKKQKNKNKKKKETKEEPKVEQEDDFFGYRKSAKYQLFVLFFFLGIINHLGTILVMTGGRLLAYELEMREYVTIYTSVSTIFSVFTRMINSKLCLKVSYKKRVVIICFWMMAGYLSMFAVLQLHETILEENNVLCFILSFIPCFFLGSSYAFGESAMIAYLRLFPKTLISGWSSGTGFSGLISGGLNFLSQLLNGISLKYLYLTLTPVGLIYLFLFMWTYRILKRQERRKERQSRLSSISLGRDTSLRKTNLQEMKNKIEKENKQKEEEDEEKEKDEEENDEEKAENEDKNDENKEGEKEEQNDEQEKLQQMYEYGDLSIEEENELEKSFRQQDDKELEVMNKGNQVMSFKNFSKVMSMCGDVIINLGIIYFLQFFCVNALIVRNCDKVDVGFLPTGCSENGHRYRRGKFEFLNLSYQVGMFTSKSLIKIVRKIQPIEIYTCCIALVNVIYIVQYYTGMMHWGFYLLIGLILGFFSGGTYAGGFYTILNSDRVEKNYKELTVNVATLFNDSGTFLSGIAGFFALNYLFDNEEAFEGQEVTPKDCVPD
;
A
#
# COMPACT_ATOMS: atom_id res chain seq x y z
N MET A 1 25.84 64.43 -10.32
CA MET A 1 24.99 63.27 -10.06
C MET A 1 23.97 63.75 -9.04
N ASP A 2 22.74 63.96 -9.52
CA ASP A 2 21.70 64.60 -8.74
C ASP A 2 21.21 63.70 -7.60
N LYS A 3 20.81 64.28 -6.48
CA LYS A 3 20.31 63.59 -5.30
C LYS A 3 19.11 62.65 -5.63
N GLU A 4 18.33 62.98 -6.63
CA GLU A 4 17.20 62.16 -7.12
C GLU A 4 17.65 60.85 -7.79
N GLU A 5 18.76 60.85 -8.56
CA GLU A 5 19.30 59.62 -9.15
C GLU A 5 19.81 58.62 -8.09
N LEU A 6 20.37 59.16 -6.99
CA LEU A 6 20.88 58.33 -5.90
C LEU A 6 19.75 57.69 -5.05
N GLU A 7 18.62 58.37 -4.89
CA GLU A 7 17.43 57.81 -4.22
C GLU A 7 16.74 56.76 -5.08
N THR A 8 16.62 56.99 -6.37
CA THR A 8 16.03 56.02 -7.32
C THR A 8 16.85 54.72 -7.37
N GLN A 9 18.19 54.82 -7.40
CA GLN A 9 19.06 53.62 -7.35
C GLN A 9 18.98 52.87 -6.00
N LYS A 10 18.78 53.57 -4.90
CA LYS A 10 18.55 52.92 -3.59
C LYS A 10 17.23 52.19 -3.52
N GLU A 11 16.15 52.76 -4.05
CA GLU A 11 14.85 52.11 -4.10
C GLU A 11 14.86 50.88 -5.01
N GLU A 12 15.53 50.92 -6.17
CA GLU A 12 15.70 49.73 -7.02
C GLU A 12 16.51 48.63 -6.34
N LEU A 13 17.55 48.97 -5.58
CA LEU A 13 18.36 48.01 -4.83
C LEU A 13 17.57 47.33 -3.69
N ILE A 14 16.72 48.10 -3.01
CA ILE A 14 15.84 47.60 -1.94
C ILE A 14 14.78 46.67 -2.53
N ASN A 15 14.18 47.06 -3.65
CA ASN A 15 13.20 46.26 -4.36
C ASN A 15 13.80 44.95 -4.93
N LYS A 16 15.03 44.99 -5.47
CA LYS A 16 15.78 43.77 -5.87
C LYS A 16 16.10 42.84 -4.69
N LYS A 17 16.50 43.41 -3.55
CA LYS A 17 16.77 42.63 -2.32
C LYS A 17 15.48 41.99 -1.75
N GLN A 18 14.35 42.67 -1.79
CA GLN A 18 13.05 42.13 -1.39
C GLN A 18 12.55 41.06 -2.36
N LYS A 19 12.70 41.24 -3.67
CA LYS A 19 12.36 40.25 -4.69
C LYS A 19 13.20 38.95 -4.55
N ASN A 20 14.50 39.09 -4.27
CA ASN A 20 15.38 37.95 -4.02
C ASN A 20 15.09 37.23 -2.66
N LYS A 21 14.71 38.00 -1.63
CA LYS A 21 14.26 37.42 -0.34
C LYS A 21 12.94 36.64 -0.50
N ASN A 22 12.03 37.15 -1.31
CA ASN A 22 10.77 36.47 -1.59
C ASN A 22 10.93 35.25 -2.53
N LYS A 23 11.91 35.29 -3.46
CA LYS A 23 12.28 34.17 -4.31
C LYS A 23 12.94 33.05 -3.48
N LYS A 24 13.90 33.40 -2.59
CA LYS A 24 14.47 32.42 -1.63
C LYS A 24 13.44 31.88 -0.66
N LYS A 25 12.46 32.68 -0.19
CA LYS A 25 11.35 32.16 0.64
C LYS A 25 10.37 31.28 -0.11
N LYS A 26 10.22 31.42 -1.44
CA LYS A 26 9.42 30.50 -2.28
C LYS A 26 10.19 29.22 -2.59
N GLU A 27 11.49 29.32 -2.89
CA GLU A 27 12.32 28.12 -3.15
C GLU A 27 12.56 27.28 -1.90
N THR A 28 12.57 27.87 -0.69
CA THR A 28 12.64 27.14 0.59
C THR A 28 11.28 26.56 1.04
N LYS A 29 10.18 26.86 0.34
CA LYS A 29 8.84 26.34 0.71
C LYS A 29 8.38 25.12 -0.08
N GLU A 30 9.17 24.63 -1.03
CA GLU A 30 8.85 23.44 -1.84
C GLU A 30 9.81 22.28 -1.65
N GLU A 31 10.40 22.12 -0.47
CA GLU A 31 10.88 20.77 -0.10
C GLU A 31 9.68 19.87 0.16
N PRO A 32 9.64 18.67 -0.44
CA PRO A 32 8.47 17.82 -0.35
C PRO A 32 8.25 17.43 1.11
N LYS A 33 7.16 17.91 1.71
CA LYS A 33 6.71 17.56 3.07
C LYS A 33 6.72 16.04 3.38
N VAL A 34 6.84 15.22 2.36
CA VAL A 34 6.87 13.75 2.43
C VAL A 34 8.17 13.21 3.07
N GLU A 35 9.33 13.83 2.82
CA GLU A 35 10.59 13.38 3.44
C GLU A 35 10.66 13.74 4.93
N GLN A 36 10.10 14.87 5.33
CA GLN A 36 10.04 15.26 6.74
C GLN A 36 9.03 14.43 7.54
N GLU A 37 7.89 14.03 6.95
CA GLU A 37 6.93 13.14 7.62
C GLU A 37 7.49 11.72 7.86
N ASP A 38 8.34 11.21 6.96
CA ASP A 38 8.95 9.87 7.11
C ASP A 38 9.98 9.82 8.25
N ASP A 39 10.67 10.90 8.55
CA ASP A 39 11.60 10.98 9.67
C ASP A 39 10.87 11.04 11.02
N PHE A 40 9.62 11.54 11.03
CA PHE A 40 8.78 11.56 12.24
C PHE A 40 8.48 10.15 12.77
N PHE A 41 8.43 9.12 11.91
CA PHE A 41 8.22 7.74 12.34
C PHE A 41 9.48 7.06 12.94
N GLY A 42 10.66 7.67 12.84
CA GLY A 42 11.90 7.17 13.48
C GLY A 42 12.39 5.81 12.94
N TYR A 43 11.97 5.38 11.74
CA TYR A 43 12.45 4.14 11.14
C TYR A 43 13.85 4.31 10.55
N ARG A 44 14.78 3.40 10.87
CA ARG A 44 16.09 3.33 10.19
C ARG A 44 15.89 3.05 8.68
N LYS A 45 16.75 3.61 7.82
CA LYS A 45 16.72 3.40 6.35
C LYS A 45 16.66 1.90 5.98
N SER A 46 17.44 1.06 6.65
CA SER A 46 17.43 -0.40 6.46
C SER A 46 16.07 -1.03 6.78
N ALA A 47 15.39 -0.62 7.86
CA ALA A 47 14.06 -1.13 8.22
C ALA A 47 12.98 -0.66 7.24
N LYS A 48 13.06 0.57 6.73
CA LYS A 48 12.15 1.07 5.68
C LYS A 48 12.27 0.23 4.41
N TYR A 49 13.50 -0.09 3.99
CA TYR A 49 13.74 -0.94 2.81
C TYR A 49 13.20 -2.37 3.02
N GLN A 50 13.49 -3.00 4.18
CA GLN A 50 12.96 -4.32 4.51
C GLN A 50 11.43 -4.34 4.49
N LEU A 51 10.78 -3.36 5.09
CA LEU A 51 9.33 -3.24 5.09
C LEU A 51 8.78 -3.04 3.67
N PHE A 52 9.44 -2.23 2.83
CA PHE A 52 9.05 -2.06 1.44
C PHE A 52 9.04 -3.40 0.69
N VAL A 53 10.11 -4.19 0.82
CA VAL A 53 10.23 -5.52 0.19
C VAL A 53 9.17 -6.49 0.73
N LEU A 54 8.94 -6.49 2.06
CA LEU A 54 7.92 -7.34 2.67
C LEU A 54 6.51 -6.99 2.18
N PHE A 55 6.15 -5.70 2.13
CA PHE A 55 4.86 -5.27 1.60
C PHE A 55 4.71 -5.52 0.10
N PHE A 56 5.80 -5.44 -0.67
CA PHE A 56 5.82 -5.82 -2.07
C PHE A 56 5.43 -7.29 -2.26
N PHE A 57 6.07 -8.22 -1.53
CA PHE A 57 5.73 -9.64 -1.61
C PHE A 57 4.34 -9.95 -1.03
N LEU A 58 3.93 -9.30 0.06
CA LEU A 58 2.57 -9.43 0.58
C LEU A 58 1.52 -8.98 -0.45
N GLY A 59 1.78 -7.89 -1.18
CA GLY A 59 0.92 -7.42 -2.26
C GLY A 59 0.83 -8.41 -3.42
N ILE A 60 1.95 -9.03 -3.83
CA ILE A 60 1.99 -10.08 -4.84
C ILE A 60 1.06 -11.23 -4.43
N ILE A 61 1.34 -11.82 -3.28
CA ILE A 61 0.68 -13.04 -2.84
C ILE A 61 -0.82 -12.82 -2.63
N ASN A 62 -1.21 -11.69 -2.05
CA ASN A 62 -2.61 -11.39 -1.81
C ASN A 62 -3.46 -11.36 -3.08
N HIS A 63 -2.89 -10.88 -4.18
CA HIS A 63 -3.60 -10.70 -5.45
C HIS A 63 -3.43 -11.89 -6.41
N LEU A 64 -2.38 -12.71 -6.22
CA LEU A 64 -1.96 -13.75 -7.15
C LEU A 64 -3.09 -14.70 -7.53
N GLY A 65 -3.81 -15.26 -6.55
CA GLY A 65 -4.82 -16.28 -6.79
C GLY A 65 -6.01 -15.77 -7.59
N THR A 66 -6.56 -14.63 -7.20
CA THR A 66 -7.72 -14.04 -7.87
C THR A 66 -7.38 -13.57 -9.28
N ILE A 67 -6.22 -12.92 -9.45
CA ILE A 67 -5.77 -12.47 -10.77
C ILE A 67 -5.45 -13.67 -11.66
N LEU A 68 -4.90 -14.76 -11.11
CA LEU A 68 -4.65 -15.99 -11.87
C LEU A 68 -5.94 -16.58 -12.42
N VAL A 69 -7.02 -16.60 -11.63
CA VAL A 69 -8.36 -17.03 -12.10
C VAL A 69 -8.92 -16.05 -13.14
N MET A 70 -8.82 -14.73 -12.89
CA MET A 70 -9.36 -13.73 -13.83
C MET A 70 -8.63 -13.72 -15.18
N THR A 71 -7.28 -13.78 -15.15
CA THR A 71 -6.47 -13.80 -16.39
C THR A 71 -6.47 -15.17 -17.05
N GLY A 72 -6.62 -16.25 -16.28
CA GLY A 72 -6.73 -17.62 -16.74
C GLY A 72 -8.16 -18.11 -16.96
N GLY A 73 -9.18 -17.23 -16.81
CA GLY A 73 -10.58 -17.59 -16.98
C GLY A 73 -10.89 -18.21 -18.35
N ARG A 74 -10.19 -17.75 -19.40
CA ARG A 74 -10.28 -18.37 -20.73
C ARG A 74 -9.74 -19.81 -20.70
N LEU A 75 -8.59 -20.04 -20.11
CA LEU A 75 -7.99 -21.39 -20.00
C LEU A 75 -8.88 -22.34 -19.21
N LEU A 76 -9.41 -21.87 -18.07
CA LEU A 76 -10.34 -22.64 -17.24
C LEU A 76 -11.63 -22.99 -18.00
N ALA A 77 -12.19 -22.04 -18.74
CA ALA A 77 -13.39 -22.25 -19.54
C ALA A 77 -13.13 -23.24 -20.70
N TYR A 78 -11.95 -23.20 -21.31
CA TYR A 78 -11.54 -24.15 -22.35
C TYR A 78 -11.30 -25.56 -21.78
N GLU A 79 -10.62 -25.67 -20.64
CA GLU A 79 -10.35 -26.94 -19.96
C GLU A 79 -11.65 -27.66 -19.53
N LEU A 80 -12.68 -26.88 -19.17
CA LEU A 80 -13.99 -27.41 -18.78
C LEU A 80 -15.00 -27.43 -19.93
N GLU A 81 -14.57 -27.18 -21.17
CA GLU A 81 -15.40 -27.12 -22.40
C GLU A 81 -16.58 -26.14 -22.34
N MET A 82 -16.48 -25.11 -21.51
CA MET A 82 -17.51 -24.09 -21.26
C MET A 82 -17.09 -22.71 -21.84
N ARG A 83 -16.69 -22.68 -23.10
CA ARG A 83 -16.05 -21.54 -23.79
C ARG A 83 -16.88 -20.26 -23.79
N GLU A 84 -18.19 -20.36 -23.86
CA GLU A 84 -19.12 -19.21 -23.86
C GLU A 84 -19.12 -18.44 -22.52
N TYR A 85 -18.62 -19.05 -21.43
CA TYR A 85 -18.68 -18.54 -20.07
C TYR A 85 -17.36 -17.95 -19.57
N VAL A 86 -16.43 -17.62 -20.46
CA VAL A 86 -15.08 -17.09 -20.12
C VAL A 86 -15.12 -15.92 -19.10
N THR A 87 -16.03 -14.98 -19.29
CA THR A 87 -16.14 -13.78 -18.45
C THR A 87 -16.80 -14.03 -17.09
N ILE A 88 -17.49 -15.16 -16.95
CA ILE A 88 -18.21 -15.54 -15.72
C ILE A 88 -17.23 -15.72 -14.55
N TYR A 89 -16.02 -16.24 -14.80
CA TYR A 89 -15.01 -16.38 -13.74
C TYR A 89 -14.65 -15.07 -13.06
N THR A 90 -14.54 -13.98 -13.85
CA THR A 90 -14.32 -12.63 -13.30
C THR A 90 -15.52 -12.19 -12.45
N SER A 91 -16.73 -12.37 -12.94
CA SER A 91 -17.95 -11.98 -12.20
C SER A 91 -18.12 -12.78 -10.91
N VAL A 92 -17.93 -14.10 -10.97
CA VAL A 92 -18.08 -14.98 -9.79
C VAL A 92 -17.04 -14.64 -8.73
N SER A 93 -15.78 -14.51 -9.12
CA SER A 93 -14.73 -14.13 -8.15
C SER A 93 -15.00 -12.78 -7.50
N THR A 94 -15.49 -11.80 -8.26
CA THR A 94 -15.73 -10.43 -7.76
C THR A 94 -17.01 -10.28 -6.96
N ILE A 95 -18.07 -11.03 -7.25
CA ILE A 95 -19.28 -10.98 -6.42
C ILE A 95 -18.99 -11.47 -4.99
N PHE A 96 -18.19 -12.53 -4.86
CA PHE A 96 -17.76 -12.99 -3.55
C PHE A 96 -16.83 -11.99 -2.84
N SER A 97 -15.99 -11.27 -3.59
CA SER A 97 -15.21 -10.16 -3.06
C SER A 97 -16.12 -9.05 -2.50
N VAL A 98 -17.16 -8.65 -3.22
CA VAL A 98 -18.15 -7.65 -2.78
C VAL A 98 -18.80 -8.07 -1.46
N PHE A 99 -19.32 -9.29 -1.36
CA PHE A 99 -19.92 -9.80 -0.13
C PHE A 99 -18.91 -9.83 1.03
N THR A 100 -17.70 -10.27 0.77
CA THR A 100 -16.64 -10.32 1.79
C THR A 100 -16.29 -8.92 2.31
N ARG A 101 -16.23 -7.89 1.44
CA ARG A 101 -15.98 -6.50 1.87
C ARG A 101 -17.14 -5.95 2.69
N MET A 102 -18.39 -6.27 2.34
CA MET A 102 -19.54 -5.87 3.13
C MET A 102 -19.49 -6.48 4.54
N ILE A 103 -19.17 -7.78 4.64
CA ILE A 103 -18.99 -8.48 5.92
C ILE A 103 -17.82 -7.88 6.71
N ASN A 104 -16.67 -7.67 6.05
CA ASN A 104 -15.51 -7.05 6.68
C ASN A 104 -15.83 -5.67 7.24
N SER A 105 -16.52 -4.83 6.49
CA SER A 105 -16.87 -3.48 6.89
C SER A 105 -17.85 -3.43 8.09
N LYS A 106 -18.66 -4.46 8.29
CA LYS A 106 -19.61 -4.56 9.40
C LYS A 106 -19.02 -5.25 10.63
N LEU A 107 -18.33 -6.37 10.43
CA LEU A 107 -18.00 -7.29 11.53
C LEU A 107 -16.50 -7.32 11.84
N CYS A 108 -15.63 -7.25 10.82
CA CYS A 108 -14.22 -7.60 10.99
C CYS A 108 -13.32 -6.40 11.32
N LEU A 109 -13.80 -5.15 11.23
CA LEU A 109 -12.99 -3.96 11.52
C LEU A 109 -12.51 -3.92 12.98
N LYS A 110 -13.21 -4.59 13.88
CA LYS A 110 -12.83 -4.72 15.31
C LYS A 110 -11.96 -5.92 15.62
N VAL A 111 -11.76 -6.82 14.65
CA VAL A 111 -10.94 -8.04 14.82
C VAL A 111 -9.47 -7.69 14.62
N SER A 112 -8.58 -8.27 15.44
CA SER A 112 -7.13 -8.04 15.34
C SER A 112 -6.57 -8.49 13.99
N TYR A 113 -5.56 -7.76 13.48
CA TYR A 113 -4.93 -8.07 12.18
C TYR A 113 -4.37 -9.49 12.11
N LYS A 114 -3.81 -10.03 13.20
CA LYS A 114 -3.30 -11.41 13.24
C LYS A 114 -4.39 -12.44 12.92
N LYS A 115 -5.57 -12.31 13.55
CA LYS A 115 -6.70 -13.25 13.32
C LYS A 115 -7.21 -13.11 11.88
N ARG A 116 -7.31 -11.88 11.35
CA ARG A 116 -7.69 -11.65 9.95
C ARG A 116 -6.74 -12.35 8.99
N VAL A 117 -5.42 -12.22 9.19
CA VAL A 117 -4.41 -12.82 8.31
C VAL A 117 -4.44 -14.34 8.34
N VAL A 118 -4.68 -14.96 9.50
CA VAL A 118 -4.84 -16.42 9.58
C VAL A 118 -6.03 -16.91 8.75
N ILE A 119 -7.16 -16.20 8.81
CA ILE A 119 -8.35 -16.52 7.99
C ILE A 119 -8.03 -16.36 6.49
N ILE A 120 -7.33 -15.28 6.10
CA ILE A 120 -6.93 -15.03 4.72
C ILE A 120 -6.05 -16.19 4.20
N CYS A 121 -5.06 -16.62 4.99
CA CYS A 121 -4.18 -17.74 4.64
C CYS A 121 -4.94 -19.04 4.43
N PHE A 122 -5.86 -19.36 5.33
CA PHE A 122 -6.70 -20.53 5.21
C PHE A 122 -7.55 -20.49 3.93
N TRP A 123 -8.24 -19.40 3.66
CA TRP A 123 -9.04 -19.24 2.45
C TRP A 123 -8.21 -19.31 1.18
N MET A 124 -7.01 -18.70 1.18
CA MET A 124 -6.10 -18.76 0.03
C MET A 124 -5.69 -20.22 -0.27
N MET A 125 -5.26 -20.96 0.73
CA MET A 125 -4.87 -22.38 0.58
C MET A 125 -6.05 -23.24 0.15
N ALA A 126 -7.22 -23.05 0.77
CA ALA A 126 -8.45 -23.76 0.42
C ALA A 126 -8.86 -23.48 -1.03
N GLY A 127 -8.69 -22.24 -1.51
CA GLY A 127 -8.99 -21.85 -2.88
C GLY A 127 -8.09 -22.53 -3.90
N TYR A 128 -6.78 -22.54 -3.68
CA TYR A 128 -5.86 -23.25 -4.58
C TYR A 128 -6.09 -24.76 -4.59
N LEU A 129 -6.25 -25.36 -3.40
CA LEU A 129 -6.47 -26.79 -3.28
C LEU A 129 -7.82 -27.24 -3.89
N SER A 130 -8.88 -26.44 -3.70
CA SER A 130 -10.19 -26.76 -4.29
C SER A 130 -10.19 -26.60 -5.81
N MET A 131 -9.42 -25.63 -6.39
CA MET A 131 -9.28 -25.53 -7.84
C MET A 131 -8.55 -26.76 -8.42
N PHE A 132 -7.46 -27.19 -7.78
CA PHE A 132 -6.79 -28.43 -8.14
C PHE A 132 -7.77 -29.62 -8.09
N ALA A 133 -8.56 -29.73 -7.01
CA ALA A 133 -9.50 -30.83 -6.85
C ALA A 133 -10.59 -30.85 -7.92
N VAL A 134 -11.13 -29.70 -8.30
CA VAL A 134 -12.16 -29.60 -9.38
C VAL A 134 -11.60 -30.01 -10.72
N LEU A 135 -10.40 -29.53 -11.09
CA LEU A 135 -9.76 -29.91 -12.37
C LEU A 135 -9.38 -31.39 -12.40
N GLN A 136 -8.90 -31.93 -11.26
CA GLN A 136 -8.62 -33.37 -11.15
C GLN A 136 -9.89 -34.22 -11.25
N LEU A 137 -10.99 -33.76 -10.63
CA LEU A 137 -12.28 -34.45 -10.68
C LEU A 137 -12.87 -34.49 -12.11
N HIS A 138 -12.71 -33.38 -12.86
CA HIS A 138 -13.10 -33.30 -14.26
C HIS A 138 -12.40 -34.35 -15.10
N GLU A 139 -11.08 -34.48 -15.00
CA GLU A 139 -10.31 -35.47 -15.78
C GLU A 139 -10.60 -36.94 -15.41
N THR A 140 -10.99 -37.23 -14.17
CA THR A 140 -11.04 -38.60 -13.68
C THR A 140 -12.45 -39.21 -13.59
N ILE A 141 -13.46 -38.40 -13.30
CA ILE A 141 -14.79 -38.91 -12.93
C ILE A 141 -15.93 -38.23 -13.70
N LEU A 142 -15.75 -36.96 -14.06
CA LEU A 142 -16.83 -36.11 -14.57
C LEU A 142 -16.59 -35.66 -16.02
N GLU A 143 -15.82 -36.43 -16.80
CA GLU A 143 -15.51 -36.11 -18.21
C GLU A 143 -16.79 -35.84 -19.06
N GLU A 144 -17.91 -36.48 -18.73
CA GLU A 144 -19.21 -36.30 -19.40
C GLU A 144 -20.08 -35.17 -18.79
N ASN A 145 -19.65 -34.52 -17.65
CA ASN A 145 -20.49 -33.56 -16.94
C ASN A 145 -19.80 -32.19 -16.72
N ASN A 146 -19.47 -31.54 -17.83
CA ASN A 146 -18.76 -30.26 -17.86
C ASN A 146 -19.48 -29.17 -17.08
N VAL A 147 -20.84 -29.15 -17.13
CA VAL A 147 -21.66 -28.15 -16.43
C VAL A 147 -21.48 -28.28 -14.91
N LEU A 148 -21.44 -29.51 -14.38
CA LEU A 148 -21.24 -29.72 -12.95
C LEU A 148 -19.85 -29.28 -12.52
N CYS A 149 -18.81 -29.62 -13.26
CA CYS A 149 -17.43 -29.17 -12.98
C CYS A 149 -17.29 -27.65 -13.07
N PHE A 150 -17.95 -27.02 -14.04
CA PHE A 150 -18.00 -25.58 -14.16
C PHE A 150 -18.65 -24.93 -12.91
N ILE A 151 -19.78 -25.45 -12.44
CA ILE A 151 -20.43 -24.95 -11.20
C ILE A 151 -19.54 -25.19 -9.98
N LEU A 152 -18.91 -26.37 -9.86
CA LEU A 152 -17.99 -26.67 -8.77
C LEU A 152 -16.77 -25.73 -8.77
N SER A 153 -16.32 -25.23 -9.92
CA SER A 153 -15.23 -24.26 -10.02
C SER A 153 -15.55 -22.90 -9.39
N PHE A 154 -16.80 -22.63 -9.02
CA PHE A 154 -17.17 -21.43 -8.26
C PHE A 154 -16.77 -21.51 -6.80
N ILE A 155 -16.56 -22.70 -6.24
CA ILE A 155 -16.06 -22.88 -4.87
C ILE A 155 -14.64 -22.30 -4.70
N PRO A 156 -13.63 -22.65 -5.54
CA PRO A 156 -12.34 -21.98 -5.49
C PRO A 156 -12.41 -20.49 -5.77
N CYS A 157 -13.28 -20.02 -6.68
CA CYS A 157 -13.51 -18.60 -6.92
C CYS A 157 -14.00 -17.87 -5.66
N PHE A 158 -14.89 -18.52 -4.88
CA PHE A 158 -15.32 -17.99 -3.58
C PHE A 158 -14.14 -17.81 -2.62
N PHE A 159 -13.32 -18.84 -2.43
CA PHE A 159 -12.20 -18.79 -1.49
C PHE A 159 -11.13 -17.77 -1.94
N LEU A 160 -10.74 -17.79 -3.22
CA LEU A 160 -9.72 -16.90 -3.75
C LEU A 160 -10.21 -15.44 -3.79
N GLY A 161 -11.43 -15.18 -4.27
CA GLY A 161 -12.02 -13.84 -4.28
C GLY A 161 -12.21 -13.28 -2.87
N SER A 162 -12.65 -14.10 -1.92
CA SER A 162 -12.81 -13.69 -0.52
C SER A 162 -11.46 -13.43 0.15
N SER A 163 -10.43 -14.27 -0.08
CA SER A 163 -9.09 -14.06 0.49
C SER A 163 -8.46 -12.78 -0.04
N TYR A 164 -8.60 -12.50 -1.34
CA TYR A 164 -8.17 -11.26 -1.98
C TYR A 164 -8.82 -10.04 -1.32
N ALA A 165 -10.15 -10.00 -1.28
CA ALA A 165 -10.90 -8.86 -0.79
C ALA A 165 -10.64 -8.57 0.70
N PHE A 166 -10.61 -9.62 1.52
CA PHE A 166 -10.34 -9.51 2.95
C PHE A 166 -8.89 -9.11 3.22
N GLY A 167 -7.94 -9.71 2.46
CA GLY A 167 -6.51 -9.41 2.55
C GLY A 167 -6.18 -7.99 2.15
N GLU A 168 -6.70 -7.50 1.02
CA GLU A 168 -6.48 -6.13 0.58
C GLU A 168 -7.00 -5.11 1.60
N SER A 169 -8.23 -5.29 2.08
CA SER A 169 -8.83 -4.42 3.08
C SER A 169 -8.02 -4.41 4.39
N ALA A 170 -7.60 -5.58 4.86
CA ALA A 170 -6.82 -5.71 6.09
C ALA A 170 -5.43 -5.09 5.95
N MET A 171 -4.74 -5.29 4.81
CA MET A 171 -3.38 -4.80 4.60
C MET A 171 -3.32 -3.29 4.36
N ILE A 172 -4.25 -2.71 3.59
CA ILE A 172 -4.32 -1.25 3.42
C ILE A 172 -4.62 -0.58 4.76
N ALA A 173 -5.50 -1.17 5.58
CA ALA A 173 -5.75 -0.68 6.93
C ALA A 173 -4.51 -0.83 7.84
N TYR A 174 -3.77 -1.92 7.74
CA TYR A 174 -2.53 -2.16 8.47
C TYR A 174 -1.40 -1.21 8.07
N LEU A 175 -1.31 -0.84 6.77
CA LEU A 175 -0.33 0.13 6.26
C LEU A 175 -0.44 1.52 6.89
N ARG A 176 -1.59 1.88 7.52
CA ARG A 176 -1.73 3.14 8.26
C ARG A 176 -0.79 3.27 9.47
N LEU A 177 -0.32 2.14 9.99
CA LEU A 177 0.61 2.08 11.13
C LEU A 177 2.06 2.37 10.72
N PHE A 178 2.31 2.54 9.43
CA PHE A 178 3.64 2.68 8.84
C PHE A 178 3.78 4.00 8.07
N PRO A 179 5.02 4.38 7.70
CA PRO A 179 5.26 5.52 6.82
C PRO A 179 4.49 5.40 5.50
N LYS A 180 3.91 6.51 5.04
CA LYS A 180 3.06 6.57 3.83
C LYS A 180 3.77 6.09 2.56
N THR A 181 5.10 6.19 2.51
CA THR A 181 5.93 5.70 1.39
C THR A 181 5.82 4.19 1.19
N LEU A 182 5.47 3.41 2.23
CA LEU A 182 5.35 1.95 2.12
C LEU A 182 4.09 1.48 1.36
N ILE A 183 3.11 2.36 1.17
CA ILE A 183 1.96 2.10 0.28
C ILE A 183 2.44 1.78 -1.14
N SER A 184 3.53 2.41 -1.60
CA SER A 184 4.11 2.12 -2.90
C SER A 184 4.64 0.69 -3.02
N GLY A 185 5.21 0.12 -1.94
CA GLY A 185 5.63 -1.28 -1.91
C GLY A 185 4.46 -2.24 -2.14
N TRP A 186 3.39 -2.07 -1.36
CA TRP A 186 2.15 -2.83 -1.53
C TRP A 186 1.55 -2.67 -2.93
N SER A 187 1.38 -1.42 -3.38
CA SER A 187 0.80 -1.12 -4.71
C SER A 187 1.62 -1.73 -5.85
N SER A 188 2.96 -1.62 -5.79
CA SER A 188 3.83 -2.27 -6.78
C SER A 188 3.69 -3.79 -6.76
N GLY A 189 3.63 -4.39 -5.57
CA GLY A 189 3.41 -5.83 -5.41
C GLY A 189 2.10 -6.30 -6.04
N THR A 190 1.00 -5.57 -5.79
CA THR A 190 -0.30 -5.88 -6.41
C THR A 190 -0.29 -5.75 -7.94
N GLY A 191 0.53 -4.85 -8.49
CA GLY A 191 0.73 -4.73 -9.94
C GLY A 191 1.58 -5.89 -10.49
N PHE A 192 2.63 -6.27 -9.76
CA PHE A 192 3.51 -7.37 -10.16
C PHE A 192 2.83 -8.74 -10.11
N SER A 193 1.81 -8.91 -9.26
CA SER A 193 0.99 -10.13 -9.25
C SER A 193 0.31 -10.40 -10.59
N GLY A 194 -0.11 -9.34 -11.30
CA GLY A 194 -0.68 -9.44 -12.64
C GLY A 194 0.34 -9.98 -13.67
N LEU A 195 1.58 -9.51 -13.59
CA LEU A 195 2.67 -10.02 -14.44
C LEU A 195 2.96 -11.49 -14.16
N ILE A 196 3.03 -11.88 -12.89
CA ILE A 196 3.25 -13.29 -12.53
C ILE A 196 2.08 -14.14 -13.01
N SER A 197 0.83 -13.74 -12.74
CA SER A 197 -0.35 -14.51 -13.14
C SER A 197 -0.47 -14.63 -14.66
N GLY A 198 -0.31 -13.53 -15.38
CA GLY A 198 -0.33 -13.53 -16.85
C GLY A 198 0.82 -14.35 -17.44
N GLY A 199 2.02 -14.24 -16.85
CA GLY A 199 3.20 -15.01 -17.25
C GLY A 199 3.04 -16.51 -16.98
N LEU A 200 2.48 -16.91 -15.84
CA LEU A 200 2.19 -18.31 -15.53
C LEU A 200 1.16 -18.91 -16.48
N ASN A 201 0.08 -18.19 -16.76
CA ASN A 201 -0.92 -18.62 -17.74
C ASN A 201 -0.32 -18.71 -19.15
N PHE A 202 0.52 -17.76 -19.56
CA PHE A 202 1.21 -17.79 -20.83
C PHE A 202 2.18 -18.98 -20.94
N LEU A 203 2.98 -19.22 -19.92
CA LEU A 203 3.92 -20.33 -19.86
C LEU A 203 3.19 -21.70 -19.88
N SER A 204 2.05 -21.83 -19.18
CA SER A 204 1.27 -23.06 -19.23
C SER A 204 0.79 -23.41 -20.63
N GLN A 205 0.52 -22.41 -21.47
CA GLN A 205 0.15 -22.59 -22.88
C GLN A 205 1.34 -22.88 -23.80
N LEU A 206 2.52 -22.31 -23.51
CA LEU A 206 3.73 -22.55 -24.31
C LEU A 206 4.36 -23.90 -24.04
N LEU A 207 4.39 -24.32 -22.78
CA LEU A 207 5.02 -25.56 -22.33
C LEU A 207 3.99 -26.70 -22.41
N ASN A 208 3.91 -27.35 -23.56
CA ASN A 208 3.07 -28.54 -23.78
C ASN A 208 3.27 -29.56 -22.64
N GLY A 209 2.34 -29.62 -21.69
CA GLY A 209 2.36 -30.64 -20.64
C GLY A 209 2.29 -30.13 -19.20
N ILE A 210 2.32 -28.84 -18.94
CA ILE A 210 2.00 -28.36 -17.57
C ILE A 210 0.48 -28.18 -17.50
N SER A 211 -0.24 -29.23 -17.06
CA SER A 211 -1.67 -29.11 -16.79
C SER A 211 -1.91 -28.00 -15.74
N LEU A 212 -2.92 -27.16 -16.01
CA LEU A 212 -3.33 -26.04 -15.19
C LEU A 212 -3.57 -26.43 -13.71
N LYS A 213 -4.04 -27.68 -13.47
CA LYS A 213 -4.26 -28.22 -12.12
C LYS A 213 -2.98 -28.23 -11.27
N TYR A 214 -1.83 -28.63 -11.84
CA TYR A 214 -0.56 -28.66 -11.09
C TYR A 214 -0.06 -27.26 -10.75
N LEU A 215 -0.38 -26.26 -11.57
CA LEU A 215 -0.09 -24.86 -11.25
C LEU A 215 -0.80 -24.44 -9.96
N TYR A 216 -2.09 -24.77 -9.82
CA TYR A 216 -2.83 -24.45 -8.58
C TYR A 216 -2.31 -25.24 -7.37
N LEU A 217 -1.94 -26.51 -7.56
CA LEU A 217 -1.38 -27.32 -6.48
C LEU A 217 -0.05 -26.75 -5.96
N THR A 218 0.84 -26.32 -6.85
CA THR A 218 2.15 -25.74 -6.48
C THR A 218 2.02 -24.38 -5.78
N LEU A 219 0.92 -23.66 -5.99
CA LEU A 219 0.64 -22.40 -5.32
C LEU A 219 -0.04 -22.56 -3.95
N THR A 220 -0.48 -23.75 -3.58
CA THR A 220 -1.16 -23.99 -2.28
C THR A 220 -0.33 -23.52 -1.07
N PRO A 221 1.00 -23.78 -0.94
CA PRO A 221 1.79 -23.36 0.22
C PRO A 221 2.03 -21.84 0.29
N VAL A 222 1.67 -21.08 -0.74
CA VAL A 222 1.87 -19.61 -0.79
C VAL A 222 1.14 -18.89 0.35
N GLY A 223 0.01 -19.45 0.83
CA GLY A 223 -0.69 -18.95 2.01
C GLY A 223 0.18 -18.96 3.29
N LEU A 224 1.01 -20.00 3.49
CA LEU A 224 1.93 -20.06 4.63
C LEU A 224 3.05 -19.01 4.50
N ILE A 225 3.53 -18.78 3.27
CA ILE A 225 4.53 -17.73 3.00
C ILE A 225 3.93 -16.36 3.33
N TYR A 226 2.66 -16.11 2.98
CA TYR A 226 1.96 -14.87 3.33
C TYR A 226 1.90 -14.65 4.84
N LEU A 227 1.55 -15.66 5.61
CA LEU A 227 1.53 -15.60 7.07
C LEU A 227 2.92 -15.29 7.64
N PHE A 228 3.95 -15.97 7.16
CA PHE A 228 5.33 -15.73 7.59
C PHE A 228 5.78 -14.29 7.34
N LEU A 229 5.57 -13.77 6.13
CA LEU A 229 5.91 -12.39 5.76
C LEU A 229 5.15 -11.37 6.61
N PHE A 230 3.86 -11.60 6.84
CA PHE A 230 3.07 -10.74 7.73
C PHE A 230 3.62 -10.75 9.16
N MET A 231 3.91 -11.91 9.73
CA MET A 231 4.48 -12.03 11.08
C MET A 231 5.83 -11.32 11.18
N TRP A 232 6.59 -11.26 10.09
CA TRP A 232 7.84 -10.52 10.05
C TRP A 232 7.60 -8.99 10.10
N THR A 233 6.67 -8.46 9.28
CA THR A 233 6.30 -7.03 9.38
C THR A 233 5.81 -6.66 10.77
N TYR A 234 5.01 -7.53 11.38
CA TYR A 234 4.48 -7.35 12.72
C TYR A 234 5.57 -7.31 13.79
N ARG A 235 6.60 -8.16 13.68
CA ARG A 235 7.78 -8.11 14.58
C ARG A 235 8.56 -6.81 14.45
N ILE A 236 8.72 -6.29 13.22
CA ILE A 236 9.40 -5.00 12.98
C ILE A 236 8.59 -3.86 13.61
N LEU A 237 7.27 -3.84 13.43
CA LEU A 237 6.40 -2.83 14.03
C LEU A 237 6.54 -2.81 15.55
N LYS A 238 6.41 -3.96 16.20
CA LYS A 238 6.56 -4.07 17.65
C LYS A 238 7.92 -3.61 18.17
N ARG A 239 9.00 -3.95 17.48
CA ARG A 239 10.34 -3.46 17.84
C ARG A 239 10.43 -1.93 17.79
N GLN A 240 9.73 -1.30 16.85
CA GLN A 240 9.70 0.16 16.74
C GLN A 240 8.86 0.81 17.85
N GLU A 241 7.71 0.24 18.18
CA GLU A 241 6.85 0.72 19.28
C GLU A 241 7.61 0.69 20.61
N ARG A 242 8.28 -0.43 20.92
CA ARG A 242 9.14 -0.56 22.11
C ARG A 242 10.26 0.49 22.16
N ARG A 243 10.88 0.83 21.00
CA ARG A 243 11.90 1.89 20.95
C ARG A 243 11.32 3.27 21.25
N LYS A 244 10.17 3.60 20.69
CA LYS A 244 9.48 4.87 20.98
C LYS A 244 9.09 5.00 22.44
N GLU A 245 8.57 3.95 23.04
CA GLU A 245 8.22 3.94 24.46
C GLU A 245 9.45 4.13 25.36
N ARG A 246 10.57 3.44 25.05
CA ARG A 246 11.84 3.64 25.76
C ARG A 246 12.31 5.09 25.65
N GLN A 247 12.29 5.68 24.46
CA GLN A 247 12.67 7.10 24.26
C GLN A 247 11.74 8.06 25.02
N SER A 248 10.43 7.81 25.01
CA SER A 248 9.45 8.62 25.75
C SER A 248 9.68 8.55 27.26
N ARG A 249 9.96 7.36 27.82
CA ARG A 249 10.28 7.19 29.26
C ARG A 249 11.57 7.92 29.64
N LEU A 250 12.59 7.85 28.78
CA LEU A 250 13.86 8.52 29.02
C LEU A 250 13.71 10.04 28.96
N SER A 251 12.97 10.56 27.99
CA SER A 251 12.68 12.00 27.91
C SER A 251 11.86 12.50 29.12
N SER A 252 10.94 11.68 29.66
CA SER A 252 10.20 12.03 30.87
C SER A 252 11.05 11.99 32.12
N ILE A 253 12.01 11.05 32.22
CA ILE A 253 12.97 10.97 33.33
C ILE A 253 13.95 12.16 33.28
N SER A 254 14.49 12.52 32.12
CA SER A 254 15.35 13.68 31.95
C SER A 254 14.63 14.98 32.30
N LEU A 255 13.38 15.14 31.86
CA LEU A 255 12.56 16.31 32.18
C LEU A 255 12.22 16.39 33.68
N GLY A 256 11.98 15.25 34.32
CA GLY A 256 11.77 15.15 35.76
C GLY A 256 13.04 15.50 36.57
N ARG A 257 14.22 15.10 36.10
CA ARG A 257 15.52 15.42 36.67
C ARG A 257 15.85 16.91 36.56
N ASP A 258 15.63 17.49 35.35
CA ASP A 258 15.82 18.94 35.14
C ASP A 258 14.89 19.80 35.99
N THR A 259 13.64 19.37 36.19
CA THR A 259 12.70 20.08 37.06
C THR A 259 13.05 19.93 38.55
N SER A 260 13.62 18.80 38.92
CA SER A 260 14.13 18.57 40.31
C SER A 260 15.37 19.44 40.56
N LEU A 261 16.37 19.40 39.66
CA LEU A 261 17.57 20.23 39.73
C LEU A 261 17.25 21.74 39.76
N ARG A 262 16.32 22.18 38.89
CA ARG A 262 15.84 23.57 38.91
C ARG A 262 15.17 23.95 40.23
N LYS A 263 14.40 23.05 40.83
CA LYS A 263 13.79 23.32 42.15
C LYS A 263 14.84 23.40 43.25
N THR A 264 15.84 22.52 43.23
CA THR A 264 16.95 22.53 44.23
C THR A 264 17.77 23.80 44.05
N ASN A 265 18.17 24.15 42.83
CA ASN A 265 18.93 25.39 42.59
C ASN A 265 18.13 26.66 42.94
N LEU A 266 16.80 26.66 42.68
CA LEU A 266 15.93 27.78 43.06
C LEU A 266 15.83 27.92 44.61
N GLN A 267 15.81 26.80 45.32
CA GLN A 267 15.77 26.76 46.77
C GLN A 267 17.12 27.22 47.39
N GLU A 268 18.24 26.79 46.80
CA GLU A 268 19.58 27.24 47.20
C GLU A 268 19.77 28.73 46.92
N MET A 269 19.27 29.21 45.77
CA MET A 269 19.31 30.63 45.44
C MET A 269 18.46 31.47 46.40
N LYS A 270 17.28 30.99 46.78
CA LYS A 270 16.46 31.63 47.83
C LYS A 270 17.15 31.66 49.20
N ASN A 271 17.77 30.55 49.59
CA ASN A 271 18.50 30.46 50.87
C ASN A 271 19.75 31.37 50.85
N LYS A 272 20.42 31.54 49.70
CA LYS A 272 21.52 32.50 49.55
C LYS A 272 21.05 33.95 49.69
N ILE A 273 19.97 34.31 49.01
CA ILE A 273 19.37 35.66 49.09
C ILE A 273 18.89 35.95 50.50
N GLU A 274 18.31 34.96 51.19
CA GLU A 274 17.87 35.13 52.57
C GLU A 274 19.06 35.31 53.56
N LYS A 275 20.18 34.61 53.32
CA LYS A 275 21.44 34.83 54.08
C LYS A 275 22.07 36.18 53.76
N GLU A 276 22.10 36.60 52.51
CA GLU A 276 22.62 37.91 52.12
C GLU A 276 21.76 39.08 52.66
N ASN A 277 20.45 38.88 52.73
CA ASN A 277 19.57 39.88 53.35
C ASN A 277 19.73 39.93 54.87
N LYS A 278 19.93 38.78 55.58
CA LYS A 278 20.23 38.78 57.00
C LYS A 278 21.59 39.39 57.31
N GLN A 279 22.61 39.13 56.47
CA GLN A 279 23.91 39.79 56.62
C GLN A 279 23.82 41.30 56.42
N LYS A 280 23.01 41.74 55.45
CA LYS A 280 22.78 43.19 55.27
C LYS A 280 21.98 43.80 56.40
N GLU A 281 21.00 43.13 56.94
CA GLU A 281 20.30 43.59 58.16
C GLU A 281 21.23 43.65 59.37
N GLU A 282 22.14 42.66 59.54
CA GLU A 282 23.16 42.65 60.56
C GLU A 282 24.24 43.76 60.34
N GLU A 283 24.66 44.00 59.09
CA GLU A 283 25.57 45.07 58.66
C GLU A 283 24.94 46.48 58.81
N ASP A 284 23.65 46.60 58.58
CA ASP A 284 22.94 47.87 58.76
C ASP A 284 22.67 48.13 60.25
N GLU A 285 22.45 47.09 61.07
CA GLU A 285 22.42 47.20 62.57
C GLU A 285 23.81 47.51 63.19
N GLU A 286 24.92 46.99 62.62
CA GLU A 286 26.28 47.37 62.98
C GLU A 286 26.65 48.76 62.53
N LYS A 287 26.23 49.22 61.35
CA LYS A 287 26.49 50.57 60.88
C LYS A 287 25.76 51.66 61.68
N GLU A 288 24.60 51.37 62.24
CA GLU A 288 23.95 52.27 63.23
C GLU A 288 24.69 52.37 64.51
N LYS A 289 25.63 51.39 64.82
CA LYS A 289 26.48 51.41 66.01
C LYS A 289 27.86 51.99 65.76
N ASP A 290 28.37 52.04 64.51
CA ASP A 290 29.75 52.41 64.21
C ASP A 290 29.85 53.71 63.40
N GLU A 291 28.83 54.60 63.39
CA GLU A 291 29.00 55.99 62.99
C GLU A 291 29.88 56.84 63.90
N GLU A 292 30.50 56.22 64.90
CA GLU A 292 31.56 56.77 65.79
C GLU A 292 32.83 55.90 65.73
N GLU A 293 33.56 55.76 64.69
CA GLU A 293 35.01 55.57 64.64
C GLU A 293 35.53 55.04 63.31
N ASN A 294 36.19 55.93 62.57
CA ASN A 294 37.41 55.76 61.79
C ASN A 294 37.50 54.91 60.56
N ASP A 295 37.88 55.67 59.52
CA ASP A 295 38.68 55.28 58.36
C ASP A 295 39.88 54.37 58.64
N GLU A 296 40.08 53.39 57.78
CA GLU A 296 41.29 52.81 57.19
C GLU A 296 41.15 51.29 56.99
N GLU A 297 41.14 50.87 55.81
CA GLU A 297 41.93 49.85 55.10
C GLU A 297 41.16 49.25 53.89
N LYS A 298 41.57 49.71 52.74
CA LYS A 298 41.30 49.02 51.45
C LYS A 298 42.43 48.07 51.11
N ALA A 299 42.06 46.97 50.48
CA ALA A 299 42.81 46.06 49.63
C ALA A 299 43.11 44.67 50.22
N GLU A 300 42.54 43.72 49.56
CA GLU A 300 42.95 42.31 49.24
C GLU A 300 41.81 41.35 49.37
N ASN A 301 41.23 40.94 48.22
CA ASN A 301 40.75 39.59 47.98
C ASN A 301 39.83 39.48 46.76
N GLU A 302 40.44 39.61 45.56
CA GLU A 302 39.90 39.10 44.29
C GLU A 302 40.88 38.01 43.82
N ASP A 303 40.73 36.77 44.19
CA ASP A 303 41.36 35.59 43.51
C ASP A 303 41.02 34.26 44.17
N LYS A 304 39.76 33.86 44.31
CA LYS A 304 39.42 32.49 44.72
C LYS A 304 38.09 31.93 44.16
N ASN A 305 37.52 32.47 43.09
CA ASN A 305 36.18 32.03 42.63
C ASN A 305 36.13 31.27 41.28
N ASP A 306 37.27 31.01 40.64
CA ASP A 306 37.25 30.36 39.32
C ASP A 306 37.60 28.86 39.32
N GLU A 307 38.15 28.29 40.36
CA GLU A 307 38.49 26.85 40.39
C GLU A 307 37.31 25.89 40.68
N ASN A 308 36.19 26.36 41.21
CA ASN A 308 35.02 25.48 41.50
C ASN A 308 34.06 25.26 40.32
N LYS A 309 34.20 25.97 39.19
CA LYS A 309 33.32 25.80 38.03
C LYS A 309 33.78 24.76 37.03
N GLU A 310 35.02 24.34 37.02
CA GLU A 310 35.56 23.32 36.14
C GLU A 310 35.29 21.89 36.65
N GLY A 311 35.30 21.65 37.95
CA GLY A 311 35.02 20.33 38.52
C GLY A 311 33.59 19.82 38.33
N GLU A 312 32.59 20.70 38.34
CA GLU A 312 31.19 20.30 38.13
C GLU A 312 30.86 19.95 36.65
N LYS A 313 31.64 20.46 35.67
CA LYS A 313 31.47 20.13 34.25
C LYS A 313 32.09 18.79 33.90
N GLU A 314 33.16 18.37 34.52
CA GLU A 314 33.79 17.06 34.33
C GLU A 314 32.93 15.93 34.91
N GLU A 315 32.34 16.09 36.10
CA GLU A 315 31.45 15.09 36.69
C GLU A 315 30.16 14.90 35.86
N GLN A 316 29.62 15.94 35.24
CA GLN A 316 28.45 15.85 34.38
C GLN A 316 28.73 15.14 33.03
N ASN A 317 29.93 15.30 32.49
CA ASN A 317 30.35 14.58 31.27
C ASN A 317 30.60 13.10 31.53
N ASP A 318 31.23 12.76 32.66
CA ASP A 318 31.49 11.36 33.06
C ASP A 318 30.19 10.58 33.34
N GLU A 319 29.16 11.24 33.92
CA GLU A 319 27.84 10.61 34.13
C GLU A 319 27.07 10.41 32.80
N GLN A 320 27.21 11.31 31.85
CA GLN A 320 26.63 11.13 30.50
C GLN A 320 27.35 10.02 29.73
N GLU A 321 28.65 9.92 29.83
CA GLU A 321 29.42 8.83 29.18
C GLU A 321 29.15 7.47 29.86
N LYS A 322 29.01 7.38 31.14
CA LYS A 322 28.56 6.17 31.89
C LYS A 322 27.14 5.78 31.54
N LEU A 323 26.22 6.74 31.37
CA LEU A 323 24.86 6.48 30.89
C LEU A 323 24.85 5.99 29.45
N GLN A 324 25.73 6.50 28.60
CA GLN A 324 25.86 6.07 27.20
C GLN A 324 26.48 4.67 27.09
N GLN A 325 27.44 4.32 27.96
CA GLN A 325 28.01 2.98 28.08
C GLN A 325 27.00 1.97 28.66
N MET A 326 26.17 2.33 29.63
CA MET A 326 25.05 1.48 30.11
C MET A 326 23.98 1.25 29.02
N TYR A 327 23.94 2.09 27.98
CA TYR A 327 23.04 1.93 26.83
C TYR A 327 23.55 0.92 25.81
N GLU A 328 24.86 0.72 25.69
CA GLU A 328 25.47 -0.24 24.77
C GLU A 328 25.57 -1.66 25.35
N TYR A 329 25.61 -1.81 26.68
CA TYR A 329 25.78 -3.07 27.41
C TYR A 329 24.69 -3.25 28.49
N GLY A 330 23.43 -3.25 28.08
CA GLY A 330 22.33 -3.57 29.00
C GLY A 330 22.05 -5.07 29.03
N ASP A 331 22.78 -5.84 29.79
CA ASP A 331 22.41 -7.19 30.20
C ASP A 331 21.23 -7.11 31.20
N LEU A 332 20.02 -7.04 30.65
CA LEU A 332 18.84 -7.49 31.38
C LEU A 332 18.90 -9.02 31.43
N SER A 333 18.71 -9.59 32.62
CA SER A 333 18.63 -11.05 32.74
C SER A 333 17.54 -11.59 31.79
N ILE A 334 17.76 -12.77 31.22
CA ILE A 334 16.81 -13.42 30.28
C ILE A 334 15.40 -13.55 30.90
N GLU A 335 15.30 -13.62 32.23
CA GLU A 335 14.03 -13.68 32.96
C GLU A 335 13.31 -12.34 32.98
N GLU A 336 14.02 -11.22 33.25
CA GLU A 336 13.46 -9.87 33.19
C GLU A 336 13.05 -9.47 31.77
N GLU A 337 13.80 -9.91 30.76
CA GLU A 337 13.45 -9.73 29.35
C GLU A 337 12.18 -10.52 29.00
N ASN A 338 12.00 -11.72 29.52
CA ASN A 338 10.83 -12.55 29.30
C ASN A 338 9.58 -12.05 30.04
N GLU A 339 9.71 -11.55 31.27
CA GLU A 339 8.58 -10.94 32.01
C GLU A 339 8.17 -9.60 31.40
N LEU A 340 9.15 -8.79 31.02
CA LEU A 340 8.90 -7.55 30.27
C LEU A 340 8.23 -7.86 28.92
N GLU A 341 8.66 -8.91 28.24
CA GLU A 341 8.03 -9.36 26.99
C GLU A 341 6.58 -9.86 27.18
N LYS A 342 6.28 -10.53 28.29
CA LYS A 342 4.91 -10.96 28.63
C LYS A 342 4.00 -9.78 28.97
N SER A 343 4.47 -8.83 29.77
CA SER A 343 3.70 -7.63 30.13
C SER A 343 3.43 -6.75 28.91
N PHE A 344 4.42 -6.60 28.02
CA PHE A 344 4.26 -5.88 26.76
C PHE A 344 3.32 -6.59 25.77
N ARG A 345 3.32 -7.93 25.74
CA ARG A 345 2.36 -8.67 24.89
C ARG A 345 0.91 -8.41 25.28
N GLN A 346 0.63 -8.30 26.57
CA GLN A 346 -0.72 -8.01 27.06
C GLN A 346 -1.15 -6.56 26.84
N GLN A 347 -0.22 -5.63 26.97
CA GLN A 347 -0.49 -4.20 26.78
C GLN A 347 -0.67 -3.85 25.30
N ASP A 348 0.15 -4.41 24.42
CA ASP A 348 0.10 -4.22 22.97
C ASP A 348 -1.18 -4.76 22.31
N ASP A 349 -1.66 -5.93 22.76
CA ASP A 349 -2.91 -6.47 22.25
C ASP A 349 -4.09 -5.59 22.70
N LYS A 350 -4.00 -4.95 23.88
CA LYS A 350 -5.00 -3.96 24.35
C LYS A 350 -4.95 -2.64 23.57
N GLU A 351 -3.76 -2.09 23.26
CA GLU A 351 -3.65 -0.84 22.49
C GLU A 351 -4.12 -1.00 21.04
N LEU A 352 -3.74 -2.11 20.39
CA LEU A 352 -4.25 -2.43 19.05
C LEU A 352 -5.77 -2.67 19.05
N GLU A 353 -6.30 -3.23 20.13
CA GLU A 353 -7.74 -3.40 20.33
C GLU A 353 -8.44 -2.06 20.55
N VAL A 354 -7.84 -1.14 21.30
CA VAL A 354 -8.35 0.22 21.50
C VAL A 354 -8.35 1.03 20.19
N MET A 355 -7.29 0.95 19.39
CA MET A 355 -7.25 1.58 18.07
C MET A 355 -8.32 1.04 17.13
N ASN A 356 -8.55 -0.28 17.12
CA ASN A 356 -9.59 -0.90 16.32
C ASN A 356 -11.01 -0.61 16.84
N LYS A 357 -11.19 -0.44 18.14
CA LYS A 357 -12.50 -0.04 18.73
C LYS A 357 -12.96 1.35 18.29
N GLY A 358 -12.01 2.26 17.96
CA GLY A 358 -12.32 3.60 17.45
C GLY A 358 -12.77 3.66 15.99
N ASN A 359 -12.57 2.59 15.20
CA ASN A 359 -12.93 2.57 13.79
C ASN A 359 -14.47 2.57 13.60
N GLN A 360 -14.93 3.39 12.66
CA GLN A 360 -16.34 3.42 12.30
C GLN A 360 -16.71 2.19 11.47
N VAL A 361 -17.81 1.54 11.84
CA VAL A 361 -18.35 0.40 11.09
C VAL A 361 -19.38 0.86 10.07
N MET A 362 -19.60 0.02 9.04
CA MET A 362 -20.54 0.34 7.98
C MET A 362 -21.99 0.38 8.52
N SER A 363 -22.60 1.54 8.45
CA SER A 363 -24.01 1.81 8.65
C SER A 363 -24.47 2.75 7.55
N PHE A 364 -25.78 2.88 7.30
CA PHE A 364 -26.29 3.81 6.28
C PHE A 364 -25.81 5.25 6.51
N LYS A 365 -25.83 5.72 7.76
CA LYS A 365 -25.33 7.04 8.15
C LYS A 365 -23.85 7.21 7.86
N ASN A 366 -23.02 6.22 8.22
CA ASN A 366 -21.59 6.27 8.02
C ASN A 366 -21.23 6.14 6.53
N PHE A 367 -21.97 5.33 5.77
CA PHE A 367 -21.84 5.24 4.32
C PHE A 367 -22.13 6.58 3.65
N SER A 368 -23.27 7.22 3.98
CA SER A 368 -23.61 8.55 3.45
C SER A 368 -22.54 9.59 3.78
N LYS A 369 -21.97 9.55 5.01
CA LYS A 369 -20.87 10.44 5.40
C LYS A 369 -19.59 10.17 4.58
N VAL A 370 -19.23 8.92 4.33
CA VAL A 370 -18.09 8.56 3.46
C VAL A 370 -18.31 9.09 2.05
N MET A 371 -19.51 8.89 1.49
CA MET A 371 -19.84 9.39 0.14
C MET A 371 -19.81 10.93 0.07
N SER A 372 -20.18 11.64 1.13
CA SER A 372 -20.06 13.10 1.16
C SER A 372 -18.61 13.60 1.24
N MET A 373 -17.69 12.80 1.81
CA MET A 373 -16.26 13.17 1.94
C MET A 373 -15.44 12.87 0.68
N CYS A 374 -15.71 11.74 0.01
CA CYS A 374 -14.88 11.23 -1.11
C CYS A 374 -15.71 10.51 -2.19
N GLY A 375 -17.00 10.78 -2.32
CA GLY A 375 -17.88 10.10 -3.26
C GLY A 375 -17.46 10.28 -4.72
N ASP A 376 -16.92 11.44 -5.07
CA ASP A 376 -16.33 11.77 -6.36
C ASP A 376 -15.23 10.76 -6.76
N VAL A 377 -14.27 10.54 -5.88
CA VAL A 377 -13.17 9.58 -6.09
C VAL A 377 -13.68 8.14 -6.12
N ILE A 378 -14.60 7.78 -5.19
CA ILE A 378 -15.13 6.42 -5.03
C ILE A 378 -15.94 5.99 -6.26
N ILE A 379 -16.84 6.83 -6.75
CA ILE A 379 -17.67 6.55 -7.93
C ILE A 379 -16.78 6.44 -9.16
N ASN A 380 -15.85 7.37 -9.31
CA ASN A 380 -14.93 7.36 -10.45
C ASN A 380 -14.08 6.08 -10.48
N LEU A 381 -13.59 5.61 -9.32
CA LEU A 381 -12.91 4.32 -9.21
C LEU A 381 -13.80 3.16 -9.69
N GLY A 382 -15.07 3.11 -9.30
CA GLY A 382 -16.01 2.09 -9.77
C GLY A 382 -16.20 2.10 -11.29
N ILE A 383 -16.37 3.29 -11.89
CA ILE A 383 -16.52 3.46 -13.35
C ILE A 383 -15.26 2.99 -14.08
N ILE A 384 -14.09 3.37 -13.59
CA ILE A 384 -12.82 2.96 -14.21
C ILE A 384 -12.65 1.45 -14.16
N TYR A 385 -12.95 0.81 -13.03
CA TYR A 385 -12.87 -0.63 -12.90
C TYR A 385 -13.87 -1.35 -13.84
N PHE A 386 -15.04 -0.80 -14.01
CA PHE A 386 -15.99 -1.29 -15.03
C PHE A 386 -15.38 -1.22 -16.43
N LEU A 387 -14.91 -0.05 -16.87
CA LEU A 387 -14.38 0.16 -18.21
C LEU A 387 -13.14 -0.67 -18.49
N GLN A 388 -12.19 -0.75 -17.56
CA GLN A 388 -10.96 -1.51 -17.76
C GLN A 388 -11.20 -3.02 -17.87
N PHE A 389 -12.05 -3.58 -16.97
CA PHE A 389 -12.34 -5.01 -17.00
C PHE A 389 -13.28 -5.39 -18.13
N PHE A 390 -14.17 -4.51 -18.57
CA PHE A 390 -14.93 -4.68 -19.80
C PHE A 390 -13.99 -4.76 -21.00
N CYS A 391 -13.00 -3.88 -21.08
CA CYS A 391 -11.98 -3.92 -22.12
C CYS A 391 -11.21 -5.25 -22.11
N VAL A 392 -10.71 -5.68 -20.95
CA VAL A 392 -9.90 -6.90 -20.82
C VAL A 392 -10.72 -8.16 -21.09
N ASN A 393 -11.93 -8.26 -20.53
CA ASN A 393 -12.72 -9.49 -20.56
C ASN A 393 -13.54 -9.65 -21.86
N ALA A 394 -13.91 -8.57 -22.53
CA ALA A 394 -14.69 -8.62 -23.76
C ALA A 394 -13.90 -8.18 -24.98
N LEU A 395 -13.41 -6.92 -24.99
CA LEU A 395 -12.80 -6.35 -26.18
C LEU A 395 -11.46 -6.98 -26.54
N ILE A 396 -10.58 -7.22 -25.55
CA ILE A 396 -9.29 -7.88 -25.79
C ILE A 396 -9.51 -9.33 -26.22
N VAL A 397 -10.43 -10.04 -25.57
CA VAL A 397 -10.76 -11.44 -25.91
C VAL A 397 -11.18 -11.56 -27.37
N ARG A 398 -12.11 -10.72 -27.82
CA ARG A 398 -12.59 -10.76 -29.21
C ARG A 398 -11.57 -10.26 -30.24
N ASN A 399 -10.88 -9.18 -29.92
CA ASN A 399 -9.87 -8.64 -30.81
C ASN A 399 -8.65 -9.53 -30.99
N CYS A 400 -8.31 -10.35 -29.99
CA CYS A 400 -7.14 -11.22 -30.13
C CYS A 400 -7.27 -12.20 -31.29
N ASP A 401 -8.47 -12.62 -31.66
CA ASP A 401 -8.69 -13.55 -32.77
C ASP A 401 -8.37 -12.90 -34.13
N LYS A 402 -8.58 -11.58 -34.25
CA LYS A 402 -8.31 -10.80 -35.45
C LYS A 402 -6.86 -10.30 -35.61
N VAL A 403 -6.02 -10.47 -34.58
CA VAL A 403 -4.62 -10.02 -34.60
C VAL A 403 -3.69 -11.20 -34.86
N ASP A 404 -2.89 -11.18 -35.90
CA ASP A 404 -1.88 -12.23 -36.14
C ASP A 404 -0.58 -11.92 -35.39
N VAL A 405 -0.12 -12.87 -34.57
CA VAL A 405 1.15 -12.83 -33.85
C VAL A 405 2.04 -13.94 -34.40
N GLY A 406 2.58 -13.73 -35.58
CA GLY A 406 3.25 -14.73 -36.41
C GLY A 406 4.38 -15.51 -35.80
N PHE A 407 5.05 -14.99 -34.74
CA PHE A 407 6.15 -15.67 -34.06
C PHE A 407 5.73 -16.66 -32.98
N LEU A 408 4.45 -16.66 -32.56
CA LEU A 408 3.96 -17.63 -31.58
C LEU A 408 3.79 -19.01 -32.19
N PRO A 409 4.04 -20.09 -31.40
CA PRO A 409 3.86 -21.45 -31.89
C PRO A 409 2.41 -21.70 -32.30
N THR A 410 2.23 -22.46 -33.39
CA THR A 410 0.92 -22.90 -33.85
C THR A 410 0.52 -24.19 -33.15
N GLY A 411 -0.75 -24.29 -32.75
CA GLY A 411 -1.40 -25.53 -32.34
C GLY A 411 -2.48 -25.88 -33.34
N CYS A 412 -2.92 -27.15 -33.34
CA CYS A 412 -4.05 -27.63 -34.12
C CYS A 412 -5.15 -28.07 -33.18
N SER A 413 -6.38 -27.60 -33.44
CA SER A 413 -7.55 -28.15 -32.73
C SER A 413 -7.95 -29.50 -33.32
N GLU A 414 -8.72 -30.29 -32.57
CA GLU A 414 -9.29 -31.56 -33.02
C GLU A 414 -10.08 -31.43 -34.35
N ASN A 415 -10.65 -30.27 -34.62
CA ASN A 415 -11.36 -29.93 -35.85
C ASN A 415 -10.45 -29.46 -36.97
N GLY A 416 -9.11 -29.57 -36.84
CA GLY A 416 -8.16 -29.20 -37.90
C GLY A 416 -7.86 -27.69 -38.00
N HIS A 417 -8.42 -26.85 -37.13
CA HIS A 417 -8.18 -25.41 -37.16
C HIS A 417 -6.85 -25.04 -36.52
N ARG A 418 -6.02 -24.25 -37.19
CA ARG A 418 -4.78 -23.71 -36.64
C ARG A 418 -5.08 -22.52 -35.72
N TYR A 419 -4.46 -22.52 -34.56
CA TYR A 419 -4.47 -21.37 -33.63
C TYR A 419 -3.07 -21.03 -33.14
N ARG A 420 -2.86 -19.80 -32.64
CA ARG A 420 -1.59 -19.39 -31.99
C ARG A 420 -1.70 -19.62 -30.51
N ARG A 421 -0.86 -20.54 -29.96
CA ARG A 421 -0.85 -20.87 -28.53
C ARG A 421 -0.45 -19.66 -27.69
N GLY A 422 -1.18 -19.39 -26.62
CA GLY A 422 -0.89 -18.30 -25.69
C GLY A 422 -1.06 -16.88 -26.25
N LYS A 423 -1.72 -16.72 -27.40
CA LYS A 423 -1.90 -15.43 -28.08
C LYS A 423 -2.63 -14.41 -27.21
N PHE A 424 -3.74 -14.80 -26.58
CA PHE A 424 -4.50 -13.94 -25.68
C PHE A 424 -3.65 -13.54 -24.45
N GLU A 425 -3.00 -14.52 -23.83
CA GLU A 425 -2.17 -14.33 -22.65
C GLU A 425 -0.99 -13.39 -22.94
N PHE A 426 -0.36 -13.54 -24.11
CA PHE A 426 0.71 -12.66 -24.59
C PHE A 426 0.23 -11.21 -24.76
N LEU A 427 -0.91 -11.02 -25.45
CA LEU A 427 -1.47 -9.69 -25.67
C LEU A 427 -1.92 -9.04 -24.36
N ASN A 428 -2.52 -9.82 -23.45
CA ASN A 428 -2.93 -9.35 -22.13
C ASN A 428 -1.74 -9.02 -21.21
N LEU A 429 -0.58 -9.67 -21.43
CA LEU A 429 0.63 -9.39 -20.63
C LEU A 429 1.06 -7.93 -20.77
N SER A 430 0.87 -7.29 -21.93
CA SER A 430 1.16 -5.86 -22.11
C SER A 430 0.36 -4.96 -21.15
N TYR A 431 -0.92 -5.27 -20.96
CA TYR A 431 -1.77 -4.60 -19.96
C TYR A 431 -1.22 -4.75 -18.55
N GLN A 432 -0.77 -5.96 -18.19
CA GLN A 432 -0.19 -6.21 -16.87
C GLN A 432 1.14 -5.47 -16.65
N VAL A 433 1.97 -5.34 -17.70
CA VAL A 433 3.20 -4.52 -17.66
C VAL A 433 2.84 -3.04 -17.40
N GLY A 434 1.86 -2.51 -18.10
CA GLY A 434 1.38 -1.14 -17.90
C GLY A 434 0.88 -0.90 -16.48
N MET A 435 0.08 -1.83 -15.95
CA MET A 435 -0.46 -1.78 -14.59
C MET A 435 0.64 -1.82 -13.53
N PHE A 436 1.61 -2.72 -13.66
CA PHE A 436 2.75 -2.80 -12.76
C PHE A 436 3.58 -1.51 -12.79
N THR A 437 3.87 -1.00 -13.98
CA THR A 437 4.66 0.22 -14.18
C THR A 437 4.02 1.41 -13.48
N SER A 438 2.72 1.65 -13.67
CA SER A 438 2.02 2.78 -13.07
C SER A 438 1.88 2.65 -11.54
N LYS A 439 1.58 1.46 -11.03
CA LYS A 439 1.51 1.19 -9.58
C LYS A 439 2.88 1.35 -8.90
N SER A 440 3.98 1.11 -9.61
CA SER A 440 5.35 1.31 -9.12
C SER A 440 5.77 2.79 -9.17
N LEU A 441 5.27 3.55 -10.14
CA LEU A 441 5.60 4.96 -10.36
C LEU A 441 4.62 5.93 -9.67
N ILE A 442 4.20 5.64 -8.46
CA ILE A 442 3.21 6.44 -7.71
C ILE A 442 3.60 7.93 -7.59
N LYS A 443 4.90 8.25 -7.58
CA LYS A 443 5.40 9.63 -7.56
C LYS A 443 5.03 10.40 -8.82
N ILE A 444 4.96 9.72 -9.98
CA ILE A 444 4.58 10.30 -11.27
C ILE A 444 3.06 10.35 -11.36
N VAL A 445 2.40 9.23 -11.07
CA VAL A 445 0.95 9.06 -11.13
C VAL A 445 0.21 10.13 -10.31
N ARG A 446 0.66 10.41 -9.08
CA ARG A 446 0.02 11.42 -8.23
C ARG A 446 0.11 12.86 -8.76
N LYS A 447 0.98 13.13 -9.76
CA LYS A 447 1.06 14.45 -10.42
C LYS A 447 0.01 14.63 -11.51
N ILE A 448 -0.55 13.53 -12.00
CA ILE A 448 -1.60 13.53 -13.00
C ILE A 448 -2.92 13.62 -12.25
N GLN A 449 -3.42 14.83 -12.10
CA GLN A 449 -4.69 15.14 -11.47
C GLN A 449 -5.46 16.12 -12.37
N PRO A 450 -6.78 16.04 -12.47
CA PRO A 450 -7.71 15.20 -11.68
C PRO A 450 -7.78 13.74 -12.16
N ILE A 451 -8.32 12.85 -11.30
CA ILE A 451 -8.41 11.39 -11.55
C ILE A 451 -9.32 11.08 -12.75
N GLU A 452 -10.26 11.96 -13.10
CA GLU A 452 -11.17 11.84 -14.23
C GLU A 452 -10.44 11.74 -15.58
N ILE A 453 -9.22 12.28 -15.69
CA ILE A 453 -8.38 12.14 -16.89
C ILE A 453 -8.14 10.66 -17.20
N TYR A 454 -7.89 9.84 -16.17
CA TYR A 454 -7.70 8.40 -16.36
C TYR A 454 -8.96 7.72 -16.92
N THR A 455 -10.14 8.13 -16.44
CA THR A 455 -11.43 7.64 -16.92
C THR A 455 -11.62 7.93 -18.41
N CYS A 456 -11.36 9.18 -18.82
CA CYS A 456 -11.44 9.57 -20.23
C CYS A 456 -10.46 8.80 -21.11
N CYS A 457 -9.21 8.60 -20.64
CA CYS A 457 -8.22 7.83 -21.39
C CYS A 457 -8.63 6.35 -21.54
N ILE A 458 -9.16 5.72 -20.48
CA ILE A 458 -9.62 4.33 -20.53
C ILE A 458 -10.85 4.21 -21.45
N ALA A 459 -11.79 5.15 -21.39
CA ALA A 459 -12.93 5.19 -22.30
C ALA A 459 -12.49 5.31 -23.75
N LEU A 460 -11.51 6.16 -24.05
CA LEU A 460 -10.94 6.30 -25.40
C LEU A 460 -10.29 4.98 -25.86
N VAL A 461 -9.56 4.27 -24.99
CA VAL A 461 -8.99 2.96 -25.31
C VAL A 461 -10.07 1.94 -25.64
N ASN A 462 -11.20 1.93 -24.90
CA ASN A 462 -12.32 1.06 -25.23
C ASN A 462 -12.88 1.36 -26.64
N VAL A 463 -13.04 2.64 -26.99
CA VAL A 463 -13.47 3.03 -28.35
C VAL A 463 -12.49 2.54 -29.42
N ILE A 464 -11.18 2.67 -29.18
CA ILE A 464 -10.14 2.18 -30.09
C ILE A 464 -10.27 0.65 -30.32
N TYR A 465 -10.49 -0.14 -29.26
CA TYR A 465 -10.68 -1.58 -29.39
C TYR A 465 -11.99 -1.95 -30.09
N ILE A 466 -13.07 -1.17 -29.90
CA ILE A 466 -14.32 -1.37 -30.64
C ILE A 466 -14.11 -1.10 -32.14
N VAL A 467 -13.45 0.01 -32.47
CA VAL A 467 -13.11 0.32 -33.87
C VAL A 467 -12.23 -0.78 -34.49
N GLN A 468 -11.23 -1.24 -33.74
CA GLN A 468 -10.37 -2.34 -34.15
C GLN A 468 -11.16 -3.63 -34.44
N TYR A 469 -12.15 -3.96 -33.61
CA TYR A 469 -12.98 -5.13 -33.82
C TYR A 469 -13.67 -5.12 -35.19
N TYR A 470 -14.20 -3.97 -35.62
CA TYR A 470 -14.86 -3.83 -36.92
C TYR A 470 -13.90 -3.66 -38.12
N THR A 471 -12.74 -3.07 -37.91
CA THR A 471 -11.79 -2.77 -38.99
C THR A 471 -10.72 -3.84 -39.20
N GLY A 472 -10.32 -4.55 -38.16
CA GLY A 472 -9.26 -5.57 -38.19
C GLY A 472 -7.86 -5.05 -38.61
N MET A 473 -7.64 -3.72 -38.64
CA MET A 473 -6.46 -3.11 -39.27
C MET A 473 -5.23 -3.01 -38.34
N MET A 474 -5.38 -3.30 -37.06
CA MET A 474 -4.31 -3.05 -36.08
C MET A 474 -3.26 -4.15 -36.10
N HIS A 475 -2.00 -3.75 -36.29
CA HIS A 475 -0.85 -4.63 -36.12
C HIS A 475 -0.63 -5.01 -34.65
N TRP A 476 -0.15 -6.24 -34.39
CA TRP A 476 0.05 -6.74 -33.02
C TRP A 476 0.92 -5.84 -32.16
N GLY A 477 1.96 -5.19 -32.70
CA GLY A 477 2.82 -4.26 -31.96
C GLY A 477 2.07 -3.02 -31.45
N PHE A 478 1.14 -2.49 -32.24
CA PHE A 478 0.28 -1.37 -31.83
C PHE A 478 -0.76 -1.82 -30.79
N TYR A 479 -1.23 -3.05 -30.91
CA TYR A 479 -2.12 -3.67 -29.93
C TYR A 479 -1.46 -3.77 -28.55
N LEU A 480 -0.18 -4.19 -28.50
CA LEU A 480 0.61 -4.22 -27.26
C LEU A 480 0.79 -2.82 -26.67
N LEU A 481 1.03 -1.81 -27.49
CA LEU A 481 1.16 -0.42 -27.04
C LEU A 481 -0.13 0.09 -26.39
N ILE A 482 -1.28 -0.15 -27.03
CA ILE A 482 -2.59 0.25 -26.48
C ILE A 482 -2.89 -0.52 -25.19
N GLY A 483 -2.56 -1.82 -25.13
CA GLY A 483 -2.67 -2.62 -23.91
C GLY A 483 -1.83 -2.06 -22.76
N LEU A 484 -0.59 -1.67 -23.03
CA LEU A 484 0.30 -1.04 -22.06
C LEU A 484 -0.27 0.30 -21.56
N ILE A 485 -0.82 1.13 -22.45
CA ILE A 485 -1.49 2.40 -22.11
C ILE A 485 -2.71 2.14 -21.22
N LEU A 486 -3.57 1.18 -21.58
CA LEU A 486 -4.71 0.77 -20.76
C LEU A 486 -4.27 0.39 -19.36
N GLY A 487 -3.25 -0.47 -19.26
CA GLY A 487 -2.70 -0.91 -17.98
C GLY A 487 -2.13 0.24 -17.15
N PHE A 488 -1.41 1.16 -17.81
CA PHE A 488 -0.82 2.32 -17.13
C PHE A 488 -1.89 3.22 -16.49
N PHE A 489 -2.95 3.55 -17.22
CA PHE A 489 -4.04 4.36 -16.68
C PHE A 489 -4.83 3.59 -15.60
N SER A 490 -5.10 2.32 -15.79
CA SER A 490 -5.81 1.47 -14.83
C SER A 490 -5.06 1.35 -13.49
N GLY A 491 -3.77 1.02 -13.52
CA GLY A 491 -2.94 0.92 -12.33
C GLY A 491 -2.69 2.28 -11.67
N GLY A 492 -2.59 3.34 -12.48
CA GLY A 492 -2.45 4.72 -12.01
C GLY A 492 -3.65 5.17 -11.20
N THR A 493 -4.85 4.83 -11.64
CA THR A 493 -6.09 5.14 -10.89
C THR A 493 -6.14 4.44 -9.55
N TYR A 494 -5.78 3.15 -9.50
CA TYR A 494 -5.69 2.42 -8.23
C TYR A 494 -4.73 3.13 -7.26
N ALA A 495 -3.49 3.32 -7.69
CA ALA A 495 -2.46 3.91 -6.84
C ALA A 495 -2.78 5.36 -6.45
N GLY A 496 -3.24 6.17 -7.40
CA GLY A 496 -3.61 7.58 -7.19
C GLY A 496 -4.86 7.75 -6.33
N GLY A 497 -5.91 6.95 -6.57
CA GLY A 497 -7.16 6.98 -5.82
C GLY A 497 -6.96 6.64 -4.35
N PHE A 498 -6.30 5.52 -4.05
CA PHE A 498 -6.00 5.15 -2.65
C PHE A 498 -5.02 6.10 -1.98
N TYR A 499 -4.03 6.61 -2.71
CA TYR A 499 -3.16 7.65 -2.17
C TYR A 499 -3.96 8.91 -1.79
N THR A 500 -4.89 9.34 -2.63
CA THR A 500 -5.76 10.49 -2.37
C THR A 500 -6.64 10.24 -1.14
N ILE A 501 -7.33 9.11 -1.05
CA ILE A 501 -8.19 8.75 0.10
C ILE A 501 -7.39 8.75 1.41
N LEU A 502 -6.23 8.10 1.43
CA LEU A 502 -5.43 7.94 2.65
C LEU A 502 -4.76 9.24 3.11
N ASN A 503 -4.43 10.15 2.17
CA ASN A 503 -3.74 11.39 2.47
C ASN A 503 -4.65 12.63 2.48
N SER A 504 -5.93 12.49 2.11
CA SER A 504 -6.87 13.60 2.14
C SER A 504 -7.20 14.01 3.57
N ASP A 505 -7.14 15.32 3.82
CA ASP A 505 -7.59 15.93 5.07
C ASP A 505 -9.14 15.95 5.16
N ARG A 506 -9.85 15.72 4.02
CA ARG A 506 -11.31 15.61 3.99
C ARG A 506 -11.80 14.36 4.73
N VAL A 507 -10.96 13.31 4.81
CA VAL A 507 -11.34 12.04 5.45
C VAL A 507 -10.84 12.02 6.89
N GLU A 508 -11.77 12.03 7.84
CA GLU A 508 -11.48 11.91 9.26
C GLU A 508 -10.73 10.60 9.57
N LYS A 509 -9.78 10.65 10.51
CA LYS A 509 -8.93 9.48 10.86
C LYS A 509 -9.72 8.21 11.16
N ASN A 510 -10.87 8.35 11.85
CA ASN A 510 -11.74 7.23 12.25
C ASN A 510 -12.51 6.61 11.07
N TYR A 511 -12.65 7.35 9.96
CA TYR A 511 -13.36 6.91 8.75
C TYR A 511 -12.42 6.36 7.68
N LYS A 512 -11.10 6.54 7.78
CA LYS A 512 -10.15 6.15 6.70
C LYS A 512 -10.26 4.67 6.32
N GLU A 513 -10.37 3.77 7.30
CA GLU A 513 -10.52 2.33 7.02
C GLU A 513 -11.87 2.02 6.35
N LEU A 514 -12.94 2.62 6.84
CA LEU A 514 -14.25 2.47 6.22
C LEU A 514 -14.26 3.04 4.79
N THR A 515 -13.66 4.21 4.57
CA THR A 515 -13.57 4.85 3.24
C THR A 515 -12.82 3.97 2.24
N VAL A 516 -11.70 3.37 2.65
CA VAL A 516 -10.96 2.40 1.83
C VAL A 516 -11.83 1.18 1.50
N ASN A 517 -12.53 0.63 2.48
CA ASN A 517 -13.43 -0.51 2.26
C ASN A 517 -14.59 -0.18 1.30
N VAL A 518 -15.16 1.02 1.41
CA VAL A 518 -16.21 1.48 0.48
C VAL A 518 -15.63 1.69 -0.92
N ALA A 519 -14.46 2.29 -1.05
CA ALA A 519 -13.80 2.48 -2.36
C ALA A 519 -13.51 1.13 -3.04
N THR A 520 -12.95 0.17 -2.30
CA THR A 520 -12.69 -1.17 -2.84
C THR A 520 -13.97 -1.95 -3.14
N LEU A 521 -15.05 -1.71 -2.39
CA LEU A 521 -16.37 -2.26 -2.70
C LEU A 521 -16.89 -1.76 -4.06
N PHE A 522 -16.72 -0.46 -4.37
CA PHE A 522 -17.08 0.10 -5.67
C PHE A 522 -16.21 -0.45 -6.80
N ASN A 523 -14.91 -0.64 -6.56
CA ASN A 523 -14.01 -1.28 -7.53
C ASN A 523 -14.51 -2.69 -7.90
N ASP A 524 -14.76 -3.54 -6.89
CA ASP A 524 -15.23 -4.91 -7.12
C ASP A 524 -16.61 -4.92 -7.76
N SER A 525 -17.51 -4.00 -7.38
CA SER A 525 -18.82 -3.86 -8.03
C SER A 525 -18.70 -3.49 -9.51
N GLY A 526 -17.79 -2.56 -9.84
CA GLY A 526 -17.48 -2.20 -11.23
C GLY A 526 -16.94 -3.40 -12.01
N THR A 527 -16.02 -4.16 -11.44
CA THR A 527 -15.47 -5.39 -12.04
C THR A 527 -16.55 -6.46 -12.23
N PHE A 528 -17.43 -6.66 -11.26
CA PHE A 528 -18.55 -7.61 -11.35
C PHE A 528 -19.50 -7.24 -12.49
N LEU A 529 -19.92 -5.98 -12.56
CA LEU A 529 -20.79 -5.49 -13.62
C LEU A 529 -20.12 -5.59 -15.00
N SER A 530 -18.82 -5.38 -15.08
CA SER A 530 -18.05 -5.52 -16.32
C SER A 530 -18.03 -6.95 -16.84
N GLY A 531 -17.96 -7.94 -15.96
CA GLY A 531 -17.99 -9.34 -16.36
C GLY A 531 -19.36 -9.76 -16.89
N ILE A 532 -20.45 -9.26 -16.29
CA ILE A 532 -21.81 -9.46 -16.82
C ILE A 532 -21.96 -8.77 -18.18
N ALA A 533 -21.58 -7.50 -18.28
CA ALA A 533 -21.64 -6.76 -19.53
C ALA A 533 -20.78 -7.42 -20.63
N GLY A 534 -19.61 -7.94 -20.23
CA GLY A 534 -18.72 -8.69 -21.12
C GLY A 534 -19.34 -9.99 -21.62
N PHE A 535 -20.04 -10.73 -20.75
CA PHE A 535 -20.78 -11.92 -21.16
C PHE A 535 -21.82 -11.60 -22.24
N PHE A 536 -22.64 -10.57 -22.01
CA PHE A 536 -23.63 -10.15 -23.02
C PHE A 536 -22.97 -9.63 -24.30
N ALA A 537 -21.89 -8.86 -24.17
CA ALA A 537 -21.18 -8.36 -25.35
C ALA A 537 -20.60 -9.49 -26.20
N LEU A 538 -19.97 -10.49 -25.56
CA LEU A 538 -19.37 -11.63 -26.29
C LEU A 538 -20.38 -12.53 -26.95
N ASN A 539 -21.56 -12.72 -26.35
CA ASN A 539 -22.54 -13.69 -26.85
C ASN A 539 -23.62 -13.08 -27.76
N TYR A 540 -23.85 -11.76 -27.71
CA TYR A 540 -24.95 -11.13 -28.41
C TYR A 540 -24.56 -9.91 -29.27
N LEU A 541 -23.45 -9.18 -28.94
CA LEU A 541 -23.06 -7.99 -29.70
C LEU A 541 -21.95 -8.26 -30.70
N PHE A 542 -21.06 -9.18 -30.39
CA PHE A 542 -19.96 -9.55 -31.27
C PHE A 542 -20.33 -10.90 -31.91
N ASP A 543 -20.62 -10.91 -33.23
CA ASP A 543 -21.06 -12.09 -33.96
C ASP A 543 -20.19 -13.33 -33.67
N ASN A 544 -20.86 -14.43 -33.31
CA ASN A 544 -20.21 -15.67 -32.89
C ASN A 544 -19.68 -16.49 -34.10
N GLU A 545 -20.25 -16.32 -35.30
CA GLU A 545 -20.03 -17.26 -36.40
C GLU A 545 -18.62 -17.16 -37.03
N GLU A 546 -17.99 -15.99 -37.06
CA GLU A 546 -16.66 -15.85 -37.68
C GLU A 546 -15.46 -15.95 -36.73
N ALA A 547 -15.66 -15.84 -35.41
CA ALA A 547 -14.56 -15.71 -34.46
C ALA A 547 -13.92 -17.04 -34.04
N PHE A 548 -14.59 -18.17 -34.29
CA PHE A 548 -14.09 -19.52 -33.99
C PHE A 548 -13.69 -20.31 -35.22
N GLU A 549 -14.09 -19.88 -36.43
CA GLU A 549 -13.58 -20.41 -37.68
C GLU A 549 -12.21 -19.79 -37.94
N GLY A 550 -11.16 -20.36 -37.32
CA GLY A 550 -9.80 -20.18 -37.85
C GLY A 550 -9.80 -20.52 -39.35
N GLN A 551 -9.06 -19.78 -40.15
CA GLN A 551 -8.92 -20.06 -41.59
C GLN A 551 -8.92 -21.57 -41.83
N GLU A 552 -9.86 -22.09 -42.62
CA GLU A 552 -9.88 -23.48 -43.05
C GLU A 552 -8.51 -23.79 -43.69
N VAL A 553 -7.68 -24.42 -42.94
CA VAL A 553 -6.44 -24.99 -43.46
C VAL A 553 -6.77 -26.43 -43.83
N THR A 554 -6.47 -26.78 -45.05
CA THR A 554 -6.67 -28.15 -45.53
C THR A 554 -6.12 -29.15 -44.53
N PRO A 555 -6.84 -30.27 -44.24
CA PRO A 555 -6.52 -31.24 -43.18
C PRO A 555 -5.13 -31.87 -43.28
N LYS A 556 -4.40 -31.65 -44.39
CA LYS A 556 -3.07 -32.25 -44.63
C LYS A 556 -1.92 -31.59 -43.84
N ASP A 557 -2.13 -30.39 -43.29
CA ASP A 557 -1.05 -29.61 -42.67
C ASP A 557 -1.13 -29.54 -41.12
N CYS A 558 -2.16 -30.10 -40.51
CA CYS A 558 -2.33 -30.20 -39.08
C CYS A 558 -2.15 -31.66 -38.61
N VAL A 559 -1.02 -31.93 -37.99
CA VAL A 559 -0.87 -33.14 -37.18
C VAL A 559 -1.39 -32.81 -35.80
N PRO A 560 -2.42 -33.50 -35.28
CA PRO A 560 -2.85 -33.30 -33.88
C PRO A 560 -1.69 -33.64 -32.96
N ASP A 561 -1.45 -32.79 -31.98
CA ASP A 561 -0.43 -33.03 -30.93
C ASP A 561 -0.88 -34.13 -29.97
#